data_fdf463ced4a561c1e82f08e710ddd554
#
_entry.id   fdf463ced4a561c1e82f08e710ddd554
#
_cell.length_a   1.000
_cell.length_b   1.000
_cell.length_c   1.000
_cell.angle_alpha   90.00
_cell.angle_beta   90.00
_cell.angle_gamma   90.00
#
_symmetry.space_group_name_H-M   'P 1'
#
loop_
_entity.id
_entity.type
_entity.pdbx_description
1 polymer ?
#
loop_
_entity_poly.entity_id
_entity_poly.type
_entity_poly.pdbx_seq_one_letter_code
_entity_poly.pdbx_strand_id
1 'polypeptide(L)'
;MAFKCLYMSVKERIKQFIEAQNLTVSAFEKEINASNGYINSISKNIGIDKLNTILEKYPKLNVEWLITGKGEMLKSGGALPSLPRVEIIKPIKVEGRSLVPKVIVVDDRDNDRIPLVPVRAQAGYLNGYDDERFIEQLPTYSLPTMQNGTYRMFQVSGLSMYPTLQDSSYVVGKFVEDWDTLSNNRVCVVVTANDGVIVKRVVNSISKYGTLYCKSDNRDYPHLSIHIEDVKEIWECKMHLSFEFLDPVTNYQKIAELEADVAHLKEELAEIRKLGN
;
A
#
# COMPACT_ATOMS: atom_id res chain seq x y z
N MET A 1 21.05 -28.35 20.11
CA MET A 1 21.86 -27.94 18.94
C MET A 1 21.73 -26.46 18.54
N ALA A 2 20.79 -25.69 19.06
CA ALA A 2 20.55 -24.28 18.66
C ALA A 2 21.63 -23.26 19.09
N PHE A 3 22.37 -23.49 20.14
CA PHE A 3 23.36 -22.53 20.69
C PHE A 3 24.66 -22.39 19.87
N LYS A 4 24.97 -23.30 18.97
CA LYS A 4 26.23 -23.28 18.18
C LYS A 4 26.13 -22.42 16.92
N CYS A 5 24.93 -22.10 16.44
CA CYS A 5 24.70 -21.34 15.21
C CYS A 5 24.88 -19.81 15.34
N LEU A 6 24.72 -19.23 16.53
CA LEU A 6 24.79 -17.78 16.75
C LEU A 6 26.18 -17.17 16.53
N TYR A 7 27.24 -17.98 16.61
CA TYR A 7 28.64 -17.55 16.44
C TYR A 7 29.25 -17.94 15.10
N MET A 8 28.48 -18.63 14.24
CA MET A 8 28.98 -19.02 12.90
C MET A 8 28.90 -17.87 11.92
N SER A 9 29.93 -17.70 11.11
CA SER A 9 29.92 -16.72 10.00
C SER A 9 28.94 -17.15 8.91
N VAL A 10 28.51 -16.19 8.06
CA VAL A 10 27.67 -16.48 6.87
C VAL A 10 28.30 -17.55 5.99
N LYS A 11 29.64 -17.52 5.83
CA LYS A 11 30.41 -18.50 5.09
C LYS A 11 30.31 -19.92 5.68
N GLU A 12 30.35 -20.05 6.98
CA GLU A 12 30.22 -21.36 7.66
C GLU A 12 28.79 -21.88 7.55
N ARG A 13 27.80 -21.01 7.71
CA ARG A 13 26.38 -21.38 7.55
C ARG A 13 26.08 -21.87 6.12
N ILE A 14 26.58 -21.17 5.10
CA ILE A 14 26.36 -21.62 3.72
C ILE A 14 27.04 -22.95 3.43
N LYS A 15 28.23 -23.20 4.00
CA LYS A 15 28.91 -24.50 3.87
C LYS A 15 28.10 -25.61 4.56
N GLN A 16 27.57 -25.34 5.74
CA GLN A 16 26.67 -26.28 6.45
C GLN A 16 25.41 -26.59 5.62
N PHE A 17 24.86 -25.61 4.97
CA PHE A 17 23.71 -25.81 4.06
C PHE A 17 24.09 -26.68 2.87
N ILE A 18 25.23 -26.41 2.21
CA ILE A 18 25.76 -27.19 1.06
C ILE A 18 25.93 -28.67 1.47
N GLU A 19 26.52 -28.90 2.62
CA GLU A 19 26.72 -30.26 3.18
C GLU A 19 25.36 -30.95 3.44
N ALA A 20 24.40 -30.24 4.00
CA ALA A 20 23.05 -30.77 4.26
C ALA A 20 22.28 -31.10 2.95
N GLN A 21 22.65 -30.49 1.83
CA GLN A 21 22.09 -30.82 0.49
C GLN A 21 22.86 -31.96 -0.19
N ASN A 22 23.87 -32.56 0.46
CA ASN A 22 24.78 -33.57 -0.12
C ASN A 22 25.51 -33.08 -1.38
N LEU A 23 25.81 -31.78 -1.44
CA LEU A 23 26.53 -31.16 -2.55
C LEU A 23 27.99 -30.87 -2.16
N THR A 24 28.88 -30.84 -3.18
CA THR A 24 30.21 -30.25 -3.00
C THR A 24 30.14 -28.73 -3.21
N VAL A 25 31.06 -27.99 -2.57
CA VAL A 25 31.12 -26.53 -2.73
C VAL A 25 31.26 -26.15 -4.21
N SER A 26 32.05 -26.86 -4.98
CA SER A 26 32.23 -26.59 -6.41
C SER A 26 30.98 -26.86 -7.25
N ALA A 27 30.20 -27.89 -6.91
CA ALA A 27 28.91 -28.18 -7.56
C ALA A 27 27.89 -27.07 -7.25
N PHE A 28 27.83 -26.64 -5.99
CA PHE A 28 26.94 -25.56 -5.57
C PHE A 28 27.31 -24.22 -6.23
N GLU A 29 28.61 -23.87 -6.28
CA GLU A 29 29.08 -22.66 -6.97
C GLU A 29 28.67 -22.65 -8.45
N LYS A 30 28.75 -23.79 -9.12
CA LYS A 30 28.31 -23.94 -10.51
C LYS A 30 26.79 -23.74 -10.64
N GLU A 31 25.99 -24.30 -9.73
CA GLU A 31 24.53 -24.15 -9.74
C GLU A 31 24.08 -22.70 -9.56
N ILE A 32 24.76 -21.92 -8.72
CA ILE A 32 24.42 -20.51 -8.48
C ILE A 32 25.13 -19.56 -9.45
N ASN A 33 25.71 -20.08 -10.53
CA ASN A 33 26.50 -19.32 -11.51
C ASN A 33 27.59 -18.44 -10.86
N ALA A 34 28.28 -18.97 -9.85
CA ALA A 34 29.39 -18.31 -9.19
C ALA A 34 30.73 -18.82 -9.72
N SER A 35 31.78 -17.98 -9.61
CA SER A 35 33.15 -18.39 -9.92
C SER A 35 33.66 -19.44 -8.93
N ASN A 36 34.55 -20.30 -9.39
CA ASN A 36 35.15 -21.31 -8.53
C ASN A 36 35.91 -20.64 -7.36
N GLY A 37 35.63 -21.08 -6.14
CA GLY A 37 36.16 -20.48 -4.92
C GLY A 37 35.36 -19.31 -4.35
N TYR A 38 34.25 -18.94 -4.95
CA TYR A 38 33.39 -17.84 -4.48
C TYR A 38 32.95 -18.01 -3.02
N ILE A 39 32.47 -19.20 -2.65
CA ILE A 39 32.08 -19.48 -1.26
C ILE A 39 33.22 -19.31 -0.28
N ASN A 40 34.40 -19.68 -0.69
CA ASN A 40 35.63 -19.55 0.13
C ASN A 40 36.10 -18.09 0.26
N SER A 41 35.75 -17.23 -0.70
CA SER A 41 36.11 -15.81 -0.71
C SER A 41 35.15 -14.93 0.14
N ILE A 42 34.01 -15.46 0.57
CA ILE A 42 33.08 -14.73 1.42
C ILE A 42 33.74 -14.38 2.75
N SER A 43 33.87 -13.08 3.04
CA SER A 43 34.49 -12.60 4.29
C SER A 43 33.46 -12.19 5.33
N LYS A 44 32.46 -11.39 4.97
CA LYS A 44 31.41 -10.89 5.88
C LYS A 44 30.01 -11.22 5.42
N ASN A 45 29.67 -10.91 4.17
CA ASN A 45 28.31 -11.04 3.63
C ASN A 45 28.32 -11.63 2.22
N ILE A 46 27.20 -12.21 1.81
CA ILE A 46 26.95 -12.65 0.42
C ILE A 46 26.43 -11.46 -0.36
N GLY A 47 26.87 -11.27 -1.59
CA GLY A 47 26.32 -10.26 -2.49
C GLY A 47 24.84 -10.53 -2.80
N ILE A 48 24.05 -9.46 -2.91
CA ILE A 48 22.59 -9.53 -3.09
C ILE A 48 22.21 -10.37 -4.32
N ASP A 49 22.92 -10.21 -5.43
CA ASP A 49 22.63 -10.97 -6.67
C ASP A 49 22.82 -12.48 -6.47
N LYS A 50 23.87 -12.87 -5.75
CA LYS A 50 24.13 -14.28 -5.45
C LYS A 50 23.17 -14.83 -4.41
N LEU A 51 22.77 -14.00 -3.45
CA LEU A 51 21.76 -14.36 -2.47
C LEU A 51 20.41 -14.66 -3.17
N ASN A 52 19.99 -13.80 -4.09
CA ASN A 52 18.77 -14.01 -4.88
C ASN A 52 18.83 -15.30 -5.70
N THR A 53 19.95 -15.55 -6.39
CA THR A 53 20.16 -16.79 -7.15
C THR A 53 20.09 -18.04 -6.25
N ILE A 54 20.66 -17.97 -5.04
CA ILE A 54 20.57 -19.05 -4.05
C ILE A 54 19.13 -19.31 -3.63
N LEU A 55 18.34 -18.26 -3.37
CA LEU A 55 16.95 -18.37 -2.92
C LEU A 55 16.03 -18.88 -4.03
N GLU A 56 16.28 -18.50 -5.26
CA GLU A 56 15.55 -19.05 -6.43
C GLU A 56 15.78 -20.55 -6.59
N LYS A 57 17.01 -20.99 -6.40
CA LYS A 57 17.40 -22.41 -6.51
C LYS A 57 16.97 -23.23 -5.30
N TYR A 58 17.03 -22.64 -4.12
CA TYR A 58 16.76 -23.30 -2.85
C TYR A 58 15.70 -22.54 -2.02
N PRO A 59 14.44 -22.54 -2.44
CA PRO A 59 13.37 -21.77 -1.81
C PRO A 59 13.08 -22.19 -0.36
N LYS A 60 13.48 -23.42 0.01
CA LYS A 60 13.35 -23.93 1.38
C LYS A 60 14.45 -23.41 2.34
N LEU A 61 15.49 -22.76 1.83
CA LEU A 61 16.53 -22.17 2.67
C LEU A 61 15.95 -20.97 3.46
N ASN A 62 16.17 -20.96 4.75
CA ASN A 62 15.79 -19.85 5.60
C ASN A 62 16.85 -18.72 5.51
N VAL A 63 16.45 -17.61 4.91
CA VAL A 63 17.32 -16.43 4.71
C VAL A 63 17.76 -15.83 6.04
N GLU A 64 16.85 -15.73 7.00
CA GLU A 64 17.13 -15.19 8.32
C GLU A 64 18.23 -16.01 9.01
N TRP A 65 18.09 -17.34 8.97
CA TRP A 65 19.13 -18.23 9.48
C TRP A 65 20.47 -18.03 8.74
N LEU A 66 20.45 -17.94 7.41
CA LEU A 66 21.66 -17.78 6.63
C LEU A 66 22.41 -16.49 6.98
N ILE A 67 21.71 -15.39 7.14
CA ILE A 67 22.30 -14.05 7.37
C ILE A 67 22.61 -13.84 8.87
N THR A 68 21.68 -14.18 9.76
CA THR A 68 21.78 -13.83 11.19
C THR A 68 22.15 -14.99 12.10
N GLY A 69 21.98 -16.23 11.64
CA GLY A 69 22.13 -17.43 12.46
C GLY A 69 20.93 -17.73 13.36
N LYS A 70 19.85 -16.94 13.29
CA LYS A 70 18.64 -17.15 14.07
C LYS A 70 17.66 -18.07 13.34
N GLY A 71 16.95 -18.90 14.10
CA GLY A 71 15.99 -19.85 13.54
C GLY A 71 16.63 -21.15 13.04
N GLU A 72 15.90 -21.91 12.23
CA GLU A 72 16.35 -23.16 11.64
C GLU A 72 16.86 -22.95 10.21
N MET A 73 17.82 -23.78 9.77
CA MET A 73 18.46 -23.70 8.47
C MET A 73 17.50 -23.83 7.30
N LEU A 74 16.55 -24.74 7.40
CA LEU A 74 15.47 -24.89 6.44
C LEU A 74 14.22 -24.25 7.06
N LYS A 75 13.46 -23.58 6.21
CA LYS A 75 12.08 -23.24 6.59
C LYS A 75 11.44 -24.56 6.97
N SER A 76 11.26 -24.80 8.28
CA SER A 76 10.52 -25.95 8.74
C SER A 76 9.26 -26.00 7.91
N GLY A 77 8.93 -27.18 7.39
CA GLY A 77 7.72 -27.40 6.60
C GLY A 77 6.42 -27.24 7.41
N GLY A 78 6.38 -26.18 8.21
CA GLY A 78 5.17 -25.46 8.48
C GLY A 78 4.69 -25.03 7.11
N ALA A 79 3.48 -25.40 6.75
CA ALA A 79 2.79 -24.92 5.58
C ALA A 79 3.29 -23.53 5.23
N LEU A 80 3.66 -23.28 3.98
CA LEU A 80 3.71 -21.89 3.44
C LEU A 80 2.69 -21.12 4.24
N PRO A 81 3.01 -19.93 4.83
CA PRO A 81 1.98 -19.16 5.50
C PRO A 81 0.80 -19.26 4.57
N SER A 82 -0.23 -19.99 4.96
CA SER A 82 -1.32 -20.38 4.10
C SER A 82 -1.74 -19.09 3.43
N LEU A 83 -1.79 -19.10 2.11
CA LEU A 83 -2.29 -17.96 1.36
C LEU A 83 -3.55 -17.52 2.07
N PRO A 84 -3.71 -16.24 2.43
CA PRO A 84 -4.85 -15.80 3.20
C PRO A 84 -6.11 -16.37 2.56
N ARG A 85 -6.91 -17.09 3.36
CA ARG A 85 -8.15 -17.68 2.89
C ARG A 85 -9.06 -16.56 2.44
N VAL A 86 -9.54 -16.64 1.22
CA VAL A 86 -10.50 -15.69 0.67
C VAL A 86 -11.90 -16.23 0.91
N GLU A 87 -12.71 -15.48 1.64
CA GLU A 87 -14.12 -15.78 1.80
C GLU A 87 -14.95 -14.94 0.83
N ILE A 88 -15.72 -15.64 0.00
CA ILE A 88 -16.70 -14.99 -0.87
C ILE A 88 -17.98 -14.80 -0.07
N ILE A 89 -18.25 -13.57 0.32
CA ILE A 89 -19.55 -13.22 0.86
C ILE A 89 -20.52 -13.13 -0.32
N LYS A 90 -21.48 -14.05 -0.36
CA LYS A 90 -22.54 -13.97 -1.36
C LYS A 90 -23.30 -12.64 -1.16
N PRO A 91 -23.34 -11.77 -2.17
CA PRO A 91 -23.98 -10.47 -2.02
C PRO A 91 -25.46 -10.66 -1.69
N ILE A 92 -25.93 -9.94 -0.67
CA ILE A 92 -27.37 -9.76 -0.45
C ILE A 92 -27.83 -8.85 -1.59
N LYS A 93 -28.52 -9.42 -2.57
CA LYS A 93 -29.12 -8.65 -3.66
C LYS A 93 -30.25 -7.81 -3.09
N VAL A 94 -29.96 -6.55 -2.82
CA VAL A 94 -30.96 -5.49 -2.88
C VAL A 94 -30.91 -4.98 -4.31
N GLU A 95 -32.06 -4.85 -4.95
CA GLU A 95 -32.20 -4.61 -6.38
C GLU A 95 -31.13 -3.65 -6.95
N GLY A 96 -30.17 -4.20 -7.68
CA GLY A 96 -29.22 -3.50 -8.53
C GLY A 96 -27.85 -3.15 -7.94
N ARG A 97 -27.59 -3.24 -6.62
CA ARG A 97 -26.29 -2.87 -6.01
C ARG A 97 -25.79 -3.94 -5.04
N SER A 98 -24.49 -4.28 -5.13
CA SER A 98 -23.85 -5.13 -4.14
C SER A 98 -23.51 -4.29 -2.90
N LEU A 99 -24.13 -4.60 -1.77
CA LEU A 99 -23.94 -3.89 -0.50
C LEU A 99 -22.69 -4.34 0.29
N VAL A 100 -21.97 -5.33 -0.21
CA VAL A 100 -20.73 -5.86 0.40
C VAL A 100 -19.69 -6.10 -0.67
N PRO A 101 -18.41 -5.91 -0.38
CA PRO A 101 -17.36 -6.28 -1.31
C PRO A 101 -17.41 -7.78 -1.54
N LYS A 102 -17.24 -8.23 -2.77
CA LYS A 102 -17.36 -9.63 -3.14
C LYS A 102 -16.25 -10.49 -2.55
N VAL A 103 -15.12 -9.89 -2.21
CA VAL A 103 -13.92 -10.60 -1.74
C VAL A 103 -13.39 -9.96 -0.47
N ILE A 104 -13.30 -10.77 0.60
CA ILE A 104 -12.65 -10.43 1.88
C ILE A 104 -11.48 -11.40 2.07
N VAL A 105 -10.35 -10.88 2.54
CA VAL A 105 -9.15 -11.69 2.80
C VAL A 105 -8.96 -11.85 4.29
N VAL A 106 -8.83 -13.10 4.75
CA VAL A 106 -8.58 -13.44 6.16
C VAL A 106 -7.27 -14.22 6.29
N ASP A 107 -6.67 -14.20 7.49
CA ASP A 107 -5.52 -15.02 7.80
C ASP A 107 -5.94 -16.41 8.33
N ASP A 108 -4.96 -17.26 8.65
CA ASP A 108 -5.17 -18.62 9.18
C ASP A 108 -5.91 -18.66 10.51
N ARG A 109 -6.11 -17.51 11.16
CA ARG A 109 -6.80 -17.37 12.45
C ARG A 109 -8.13 -16.62 12.27
N ASP A 110 -8.65 -16.55 11.04
CA ASP A 110 -9.88 -15.81 10.67
C ASP A 110 -9.83 -14.32 11.03
N ASN A 111 -8.63 -13.70 11.11
CA ASN A 111 -8.55 -12.25 11.25
C ASN A 111 -8.55 -11.58 9.88
N ASP A 112 -9.31 -10.50 9.78
CA ASP A 112 -9.37 -9.68 8.57
C ASP A 112 -7.96 -9.17 8.17
N ARG A 113 -7.60 -9.40 6.92
CA ARG A 113 -6.39 -8.86 6.30
C ARG A 113 -6.77 -7.75 5.34
N ILE A 114 -5.95 -6.73 5.30
CA ILE A 114 -6.17 -5.54 4.47
C ILE A 114 -5.35 -5.68 3.19
N PRO A 115 -5.98 -6.00 2.04
CA PRO A 115 -5.28 -6.02 0.76
C PRO A 115 -4.81 -4.62 0.37
N LEU A 116 -3.58 -4.54 -0.14
CA LEU A 116 -3.02 -3.30 -0.70
C LEU A 116 -3.15 -3.31 -2.22
N VAL A 117 -3.75 -2.26 -2.75
CA VAL A 117 -3.81 -1.94 -4.18
C VAL A 117 -2.73 -0.90 -4.49
N PRO A 118 -1.52 -1.31 -4.92
CA PRO A 118 -0.48 -0.38 -5.33
C PRO A 118 -0.85 0.29 -6.66
N VAL A 119 -0.25 1.44 -6.98
CA VAL A 119 -0.53 2.20 -8.22
C VAL A 119 -0.45 1.30 -9.46
N ARG A 120 0.58 0.45 -9.54
CA ARG A 120 0.76 -0.49 -10.67
C ARG A 120 -0.37 -1.50 -10.83
N ALA A 121 -1.13 -1.79 -9.77
CA ALA A 121 -2.25 -2.72 -9.81
C ALA A 121 -3.61 -2.03 -10.01
N GLN A 122 -3.69 -0.70 -9.93
CA GLN A 122 -4.97 0.02 -9.99
C GLN A 122 -5.71 -0.19 -11.31
N ALA A 123 -4.99 -0.23 -12.44
CA ALA A 123 -5.61 -0.51 -13.74
C ALA A 123 -6.20 -1.93 -13.81
N GLY A 124 -5.50 -2.92 -13.26
CA GLY A 124 -6.00 -4.30 -13.14
C GLY A 124 -7.15 -4.41 -12.14
N TYR A 125 -7.09 -3.62 -11.07
CA TYR A 125 -8.13 -3.58 -10.04
C TYR A 125 -9.50 -3.18 -10.58
N LEU A 126 -9.59 -2.30 -11.57
CA LEU A 126 -10.85 -1.91 -12.20
C LEU A 126 -11.61 -3.09 -12.82
N ASN A 127 -10.89 -4.09 -13.30
CA ASN A 127 -11.44 -5.28 -13.94
C ASN A 127 -11.48 -6.47 -12.98
N GLY A 128 -10.70 -6.45 -11.90
CA GLY A 128 -10.52 -7.56 -10.96
C GLY A 128 -10.94 -7.24 -9.51
N TYR A 129 -11.63 -6.11 -9.24
CA TYR A 129 -12.03 -5.74 -7.88
C TYR A 129 -12.98 -6.75 -7.24
N ASP A 130 -13.68 -7.54 -8.06
CA ASP A 130 -14.59 -8.62 -7.68
C ASP A 130 -14.07 -10.03 -8.03
N ASP A 131 -12.83 -10.13 -8.52
CA ASP A 131 -12.17 -11.41 -8.81
C ASP A 131 -11.30 -11.85 -7.62
N GLU A 132 -11.67 -12.98 -7.03
CA GLU A 132 -10.98 -13.60 -5.91
C GLU A 132 -9.49 -13.82 -6.20
N ARG A 133 -9.16 -14.38 -7.36
CA ARG A 133 -7.79 -14.68 -7.76
C ARG A 133 -6.92 -13.43 -7.88
N PHE A 134 -7.51 -12.33 -8.33
CA PHE A 134 -6.79 -11.06 -8.43
C PHE A 134 -6.52 -10.50 -7.03
N ILE A 135 -7.52 -10.49 -6.15
CA ILE A 135 -7.40 -9.97 -4.78
C ILE A 135 -6.43 -10.82 -3.94
N GLU A 136 -6.41 -12.14 -4.11
CA GLU A 136 -5.46 -13.05 -3.44
C GLU A 136 -3.99 -12.74 -3.75
N GLN A 137 -3.71 -12.23 -4.94
CA GLN A 137 -2.35 -11.89 -5.38
C GLN A 137 -1.86 -10.55 -4.81
N LEU A 138 -2.75 -9.73 -4.24
CA LEU A 138 -2.38 -8.46 -3.64
C LEU A 138 -1.64 -8.68 -2.31
N PRO A 139 -0.62 -7.86 -2.01
CA PRO A 139 0.01 -7.85 -0.69
C PRO A 139 -1.03 -7.53 0.38
N THR A 140 -0.99 -8.24 1.52
CA THR A 140 -1.93 -8.04 2.63
C THR A 140 -1.23 -7.61 3.89
N TYR A 141 -1.89 -6.75 4.67
CA TYR A 141 -1.36 -6.20 5.91
C TYR A 141 -2.38 -6.35 7.04
N SER A 142 -1.87 -6.39 8.28
CA SER A 142 -2.68 -6.27 9.49
C SER A 142 -2.33 -4.94 10.15
N LEU A 143 -3.34 -4.13 10.45
CA LEU A 143 -3.15 -2.83 11.08
C LEU A 143 -3.88 -2.81 12.43
N PRO A 144 -3.29 -2.17 13.46
CA PRO A 144 -3.95 -1.98 14.74
C PRO A 144 -5.26 -1.20 14.55
N THR A 145 -6.28 -1.53 15.32
CA THR A 145 -7.58 -0.82 15.35
C THR A 145 -8.47 -0.95 14.12
N MET A 146 -8.01 -1.58 13.05
CA MET A 146 -8.81 -1.83 11.85
C MET A 146 -9.52 -3.17 11.95
N GLN A 147 -10.47 -3.26 12.90
CA GLN A 147 -11.31 -4.42 13.16
C GLN A 147 -12.78 -4.05 12.95
N ASN A 148 -13.63 -5.05 12.76
CA ASN A 148 -15.07 -4.87 12.59
C ASN A 148 -15.46 -4.08 11.33
N GLY A 149 -14.99 -4.53 10.19
CA GLY A 149 -15.37 -3.97 8.90
C GLY A 149 -14.45 -4.42 7.78
N THR A 150 -14.90 -4.26 6.56
CA THR A 150 -14.09 -4.57 5.38
C THR A 150 -13.23 -3.38 5.03
N TYR A 151 -11.91 -3.59 5.02
CA TYR A 151 -10.92 -2.55 4.73
C TYR A 151 -10.09 -2.91 3.51
N ARG A 152 -9.64 -1.87 2.80
CA ARG A 152 -8.69 -1.99 1.70
C ARG A 152 -7.72 -0.82 1.73
N MET A 153 -6.46 -1.10 1.44
CA MET A 153 -5.41 -0.07 1.38
C MET A 153 -5.16 0.30 -0.07
N PHE A 154 -5.02 1.57 -0.36
CA PHE A 154 -4.73 2.07 -1.69
C PHE A 154 -3.51 2.99 -1.65
N GLN A 155 -2.61 2.82 -2.60
CA GLN A 155 -1.52 3.76 -2.79
C GLN A 155 -2.02 5.00 -3.53
N VAL A 156 -1.73 6.17 -2.96
CA VAL A 156 -2.08 7.46 -3.55
C VAL A 156 -1.11 7.77 -4.68
N SER A 157 -1.65 8.30 -5.80
CA SER A 157 -0.84 8.77 -6.93
C SER A 157 -1.22 10.20 -7.28
N GLY A 158 -0.21 11.03 -7.42
CA GLY A 158 -0.35 12.43 -7.80
C GLY A 158 -0.66 13.37 -6.62
N LEU A 159 -0.78 14.66 -6.95
CA LEU A 159 -0.83 15.76 -5.98
C LEU A 159 -2.24 16.38 -5.82
N SER A 160 -3.28 15.75 -6.35
CA SER A 160 -4.63 16.33 -6.33
C SER A 160 -5.24 16.46 -4.92
N MET A 161 -4.71 15.72 -3.97
CA MET A 161 -5.15 15.77 -2.56
C MET A 161 -4.10 16.40 -1.63
N TYR A 162 -3.03 16.99 -2.18
CA TYR A 162 -2.06 17.75 -1.39
C TYR A 162 -2.71 19.02 -0.80
N PRO A 163 -2.41 19.45 0.44
CA PRO A 163 -1.45 18.84 1.37
C PRO A 163 -2.04 17.71 2.25
N THR A 164 -3.31 17.39 2.11
CA THR A 164 -3.98 16.37 2.95
C THR A 164 -3.34 15.00 2.76
N LEU A 165 -3.03 14.63 1.52
CA LEU A 165 -2.35 13.39 1.17
C LEU A 165 -1.16 13.71 0.25
N GLN A 166 0.00 13.11 0.55
CA GLN A 166 1.18 13.17 -0.30
C GLN A 166 1.12 12.11 -1.40
N ASP A 167 1.85 12.38 -2.50
CA ASP A 167 2.10 11.35 -3.51
C ASP A 167 2.79 10.13 -2.89
N SER A 168 2.51 8.95 -3.42
CA SER A 168 3.08 7.68 -2.95
C SER A 168 2.76 7.29 -1.50
N SER A 169 1.95 8.06 -0.78
CA SER A 169 1.39 7.69 0.52
C SER A 169 0.32 6.60 0.38
N TYR A 170 -0.19 6.10 1.50
CA TYR A 170 -1.25 5.09 1.50
C TYR A 170 -2.46 5.57 2.29
N VAL A 171 -3.64 5.21 1.82
CA VAL A 171 -4.90 5.39 2.56
C VAL A 171 -5.55 4.05 2.82
N VAL A 172 -6.10 3.86 4.01
CA VAL A 172 -6.91 2.70 4.37
C VAL A 172 -8.36 3.12 4.38
N GLY A 173 -9.12 2.58 3.43
CA GLY A 173 -10.55 2.81 3.28
C GLY A 173 -11.38 1.71 3.91
N LYS A 174 -12.45 2.09 4.60
CA LYS A 174 -13.53 1.20 4.99
C LYS A 174 -14.57 1.18 3.89
N PHE A 175 -15.04 0.00 3.50
CA PHE A 175 -16.08 -0.15 2.49
C PHE A 175 -17.36 0.55 2.91
N VAL A 176 -17.97 1.27 1.98
CA VAL A 176 -19.26 1.96 2.18
C VAL A 176 -20.35 1.13 1.54
N GLU A 177 -21.14 0.46 2.37
CA GLU A 177 -22.23 -0.42 1.91
C GLU A 177 -23.41 0.39 1.38
N ASP A 178 -23.81 1.41 2.12
CA ASP A 178 -24.92 2.30 1.77
C ASP A 178 -24.38 3.68 1.40
N TRP A 179 -24.41 3.99 0.12
CA TRP A 179 -23.84 5.24 -0.41
C TRP A 179 -24.71 6.45 -0.07
N ASP A 180 -26.01 6.27 0.19
CA ASP A 180 -26.90 7.37 0.57
C ASP A 180 -26.57 7.91 1.95
N THR A 181 -25.99 7.07 2.82
CA THR A 181 -25.55 7.46 4.17
C THR A 181 -24.16 8.10 4.23
N LEU A 182 -23.43 8.15 3.10
CA LEU A 182 -22.09 8.72 3.06
C LEU A 182 -22.12 10.21 3.43
N SER A 183 -21.43 10.56 4.51
CA SER A 183 -21.35 11.93 4.99
C SER A 183 -20.52 12.82 4.05
N ASN A 184 -20.94 14.08 3.92
CA ASN A 184 -20.22 15.07 3.10
C ASN A 184 -18.82 15.38 3.62
N ASN A 185 -17.95 15.80 2.71
CA ASN A 185 -16.57 16.20 2.97
C ASN A 185 -15.66 15.11 3.53
N ARG A 186 -16.02 13.84 3.36
CA ARG A 186 -15.14 12.71 3.67
C ARG A 186 -14.16 12.47 2.53
N VAL A 187 -12.91 12.14 2.90
CA VAL A 187 -11.94 11.64 1.93
C VAL A 187 -12.29 10.20 1.62
N CYS A 188 -12.47 9.90 0.34
CA CYS A 188 -12.84 8.57 -0.12
C CYS A 188 -11.99 8.14 -1.29
N VAL A 189 -11.73 6.84 -1.36
CA VAL A 189 -11.34 6.20 -2.61
C VAL A 189 -12.62 5.83 -3.35
N VAL A 190 -12.76 6.32 -4.56
CA VAL A 190 -13.88 5.99 -5.45
C VAL A 190 -13.34 5.21 -6.64
N VAL A 191 -13.86 4.01 -6.82
CA VAL A 191 -13.55 3.15 -7.95
C VAL A 191 -14.62 3.37 -9.00
N THR A 192 -14.22 3.81 -10.18
CA THR A 192 -15.14 4.17 -11.26
C THR A 192 -14.84 3.37 -12.53
N ALA A 193 -15.82 3.27 -13.41
CA ALA A 193 -15.63 2.61 -14.70
C ALA A 193 -14.72 3.43 -15.64
N ASN A 194 -14.81 4.76 -15.60
CA ASN A 194 -14.21 5.65 -16.58
C ASN A 194 -12.93 6.34 -16.06
N ASP A 195 -12.93 6.79 -14.80
CA ASP A 195 -11.81 7.55 -14.21
C ASP A 195 -10.83 6.69 -13.40
N GLY A 196 -11.14 5.40 -13.25
CA GLY A 196 -10.27 4.50 -12.53
C GLY A 196 -10.44 4.56 -11.01
N VAL A 197 -9.34 4.35 -10.30
CA VAL A 197 -9.26 4.47 -8.83
C VAL A 197 -8.83 5.89 -8.50
N ILE A 198 -9.71 6.68 -7.93
CA ILE A 198 -9.44 8.07 -7.56
C ILE A 198 -9.59 8.27 -6.06
N VAL A 199 -8.78 9.17 -5.50
CA VAL A 199 -8.90 9.61 -4.11
C VAL A 199 -9.32 11.07 -4.11
N LYS A 200 -10.48 11.36 -3.52
CA LYS A 200 -11.06 12.71 -3.50
C LYS A 200 -11.84 12.96 -2.21
N ARG A 201 -12.13 14.21 -1.95
CA ARG A 201 -13.09 14.62 -0.92
C ARG A 201 -14.49 14.64 -1.53
N VAL A 202 -15.35 13.76 -1.03
CA VAL A 202 -16.67 13.51 -1.61
C VAL A 202 -17.74 14.39 -0.96
N VAL A 203 -18.56 15.00 -1.78
CA VAL A 203 -19.84 15.58 -1.40
C VAL A 203 -20.93 14.71 -2.02
N ASN A 204 -21.76 14.14 -1.16
CA ASN A 204 -22.84 13.25 -1.56
C ASN A 204 -24.01 14.05 -2.14
N SER A 205 -24.23 13.90 -3.41
CA SER A 205 -25.35 14.52 -4.15
C SER A 205 -26.23 13.48 -4.85
N ILE A 206 -26.14 12.21 -4.40
CA ILE A 206 -26.82 11.08 -5.03
C ILE A 206 -28.32 11.29 -5.04
N SER A 207 -28.92 11.56 -3.87
CA SER A 207 -30.36 11.73 -3.72
C SER A 207 -30.92 12.92 -4.52
N LYS A 208 -30.10 13.94 -4.79
CA LYS A 208 -30.54 15.17 -5.46
C LYS A 208 -30.25 15.16 -6.96
N TYR A 209 -29.09 14.66 -7.37
CA TYR A 209 -28.62 14.77 -8.75
C TYR A 209 -28.16 13.43 -9.35
N GLY A 210 -28.18 12.33 -8.59
CA GLY A 210 -27.64 11.05 -9.04
C GLY A 210 -26.11 11.05 -9.20
N THR A 211 -25.39 11.97 -8.53
CA THR A 211 -23.95 12.15 -8.70
C THR A 211 -23.21 12.23 -7.36
N LEU A 212 -21.93 11.88 -7.41
CA LEU A 212 -20.94 12.22 -6.39
C LEU A 212 -20.11 13.40 -6.87
N TYR A 213 -20.06 14.48 -6.10
CA TYR A 213 -19.16 15.59 -6.39
C TYR A 213 -17.83 15.37 -5.67
N CYS A 214 -16.78 15.07 -6.43
CA CYS A 214 -15.47 14.68 -5.98
C CYS A 214 -14.51 15.87 -6.05
N LYS A 215 -14.18 16.44 -4.88
CA LYS A 215 -13.33 17.63 -4.75
C LYS A 215 -11.87 17.24 -4.60
N SER A 216 -10.99 17.95 -5.30
CA SER A 216 -9.56 17.95 -5.02
C SER A 216 -9.28 18.90 -3.85
N ASP A 217 -8.42 18.50 -2.90
CA ASP A 217 -7.96 19.40 -1.83
C ASP A 217 -6.91 20.37 -2.36
N ASN A 218 -6.16 19.98 -3.39
CA ASN A 218 -5.27 20.87 -4.12
C ASN A 218 -6.07 21.68 -5.15
N ARG A 219 -6.02 23.00 -5.03
CA ARG A 219 -6.79 23.94 -5.87
C ARG A 219 -6.35 23.98 -7.33
N ASP A 220 -5.13 23.51 -7.63
CA ASP A 220 -4.61 23.42 -8.99
C ASP A 220 -5.22 22.27 -9.80
N TYR A 221 -5.98 21.42 -9.15
CA TYR A 221 -6.62 20.25 -9.76
C TYR A 221 -8.13 20.42 -9.85
N PRO A 222 -8.74 20.03 -10.97
CA PRO A 222 -10.18 20.16 -11.16
C PRO A 222 -10.97 19.25 -10.20
N HIS A 223 -12.17 19.67 -9.93
CA HIS A 223 -13.19 18.84 -9.28
C HIS A 223 -13.89 17.99 -10.34
N LEU A 224 -14.38 16.82 -9.93
CA LEU A 224 -15.06 15.86 -10.81
C LEU A 224 -16.49 15.65 -10.31
N SER A 225 -17.44 15.60 -11.23
CA SER A 225 -18.81 15.14 -10.94
C SER A 225 -19.02 13.78 -11.59
N ILE A 226 -19.23 12.74 -10.78
CA ILE A 226 -19.28 11.36 -11.23
C ILE A 226 -20.72 10.86 -11.09
N HIS A 227 -21.28 10.35 -12.17
CA HIS A 227 -22.58 9.69 -12.13
C HIS A 227 -22.51 8.40 -11.34
N ILE A 228 -23.53 8.16 -10.51
CA ILE A 228 -23.54 7.01 -9.62
C ILE A 228 -23.51 5.67 -10.37
N GLU A 229 -23.96 5.66 -11.62
CA GLU A 229 -23.93 4.49 -12.51
C GLU A 229 -22.50 4.07 -12.88
N ASP A 230 -21.56 5.04 -12.91
CA ASP A 230 -20.15 4.80 -13.21
C ASP A 230 -19.36 4.33 -11.98
N VAL A 231 -19.93 4.49 -10.78
CA VAL A 231 -19.29 4.10 -9.52
C VAL A 231 -19.41 2.61 -9.29
N LYS A 232 -18.28 1.96 -9.00
CA LYS A 232 -18.19 0.53 -8.68
C LYS A 232 -18.07 0.30 -7.19
N GLU A 233 -17.19 1.03 -6.52
CA GLU A 233 -16.94 0.92 -5.09
C GLU A 233 -16.65 2.29 -4.49
N ILE A 234 -17.02 2.47 -3.22
CA ILE A 234 -16.64 3.62 -2.41
C ILE A 234 -16.00 3.11 -1.11
N TRP A 235 -14.84 3.65 -0.79
CA TRP A 235 -14.10 3.34 0.42
C TRP A 235 -13.85 4.63 1.20
N GLU A 236 -14.50 4.82 2.35
CA GLU A 236 -14.26 5.98 3.20
C GLU A 236 -12.91 5.85 3.91
N CYS A 237 -11.98 6.77 3.66
CA CYS A 237 -10.66 6.75 4.25
C CYS A 237 -10.72 6.94 5.77
N LYS A 238 -10.14 6.00 6.51
CA LYS A 238 -10.09 5.98 7.98
C LYS A 238 -8.68 6.18 8.52
N MET A 239 -7.67 5.87 7.72
CA MET A 239 -6.26 6.01 8.10
C MET A 239 -5.44 6.49 6.90
N HIS A 240 -4.43 7.28 7.18
CA HIS A 240 -3.43 7.73 6.22
C HIS A 240 -2.05 7.32 6.75
N LEU A 241 -1.23 6.75 5.87
CA LEU A 241 0.13 6.34 6.14
C LEU A 241 1.04 7.12 5.18
N SER A 242 1.86 8.01 5.73
CA SER A 242 2.85 8.78 4.98
C SER A 242 4.26 8.37 5.41
N PHE A 243 5.18 8.37 4.47
CA PHE A 243 6.62 8.19 4.73
C PHE A 243 7.36 9.52 4.83
N GLU A 244 6.65 10.62 4.53
CA GLU A 244 7.19 11.96 4.61
C GLU A 244 6.62 12.70 5.83
N PHE A 245 7.48 13.38 6.54
CA PHE A 245 7.08 14.31 7.58
C PHE A 245 7.06 15.72 6.98
N LEU A 246 5.87 16.30 6.90
CA LEU A 246 5.74 17.69 6.46
C LEU A 246 6.43 18.61 7.47
N ASP A 247 7.30 19.49 6.99
CA ASP A 247 7.85 20.55 7.81
C ASP A 247 6.78 21.64 8.03
N PRO A 248 6.24 21.76 9.24
CA PRO A 248 5.25 22.79 9.53
C PRO A 248 5.84 24.22 9.45
N VAL A 249 7.14 24.38 9.64
CA VAL A 249 7.82 25.68 9.61
C VAL A 249 7.73 26.30 8.22
N THR A 250 7.94 25.52 7.18
CA THR A 250 7.86 25.99 5.78
C THR A 250 6.47 26.56 5.45
N ASN A 251 5.41 25.91 5.94
CA ASN A 251 4.04 26.37 5.72
C ASN A 251 3.74 27.65 6.51
N TYR A 252 4.20 27.78 7.75
CA TYR A 252 4.03 28.99 8.57
C TYR A 252 4.82 30.16 7.98
N GLN A 253 6.04 29.95 7.51
CA GLN A 253 6.85 30.97 6.86
C GLN A 253 6.16 31.51 5.62
N LYS A 254 5.65 30.65 4.76
CA LYS A 254 4.93 31.04 3.54
C LYS A 254 3.64 31.79 3.83
N ILE A 255 2.92 31.43 4.89
CA ILE A 255 1.73 32.17 5.35
C ILE A 255 2.14 33.56 5.85
N ALA A 256 3.20 33.67 6.64
CA ALA A 256 3.69 34.96 7.16
C ALA A 256 4.18 35.88 6.01
N GLU A 257 4.87 35.34 5.02
CA GLU A 257 5.27 36.08 3.81
C GLU A 257 4.04 36.61 3.05
N LEU A 258 3.04 35.77 2.83
CA LEU A 258 1.80 36.17 2.14
C LEU A 258 1.00 37.19 2.95
N GLU A 259 0.97 37.10 4.26
CA GLU A 259 0.34 38.11 5.14
C GLU A 259 1.05 39.45 5.05
N ALA A 260 2.39 39.46 4.99
CA ALA A 260 3.19 40.67 4.80
C ALA A 260 2.92 41.33 3.44
N ASP A 261 2.89 40.52 2.36
CA ASP A 261 2.58 41.00 1.01
C ASP A 261 1.17 41.61 0.95
N VAL A 262 0.18 40.96 1.55
CA VAL A 262 -1.20 41.48 1.63
C VAL A 262 -1.27 42.78 2.44
N ALA A 263 -0.49 42.93 3.50
CA ALA A 263 -0.42 44.18 4.26
C ALA A 263 0.17 45.31 3.43
N HIS A 264 1.27 45.04 2.75
CA HIS A 264 1.91 46.01 1.85
C HIS A 264 0.99 46.49 0.70
N LEU A 265 0.33 45.55 0.03
CA LEU A 265 -0.64 45.88 -1.03
C LEU A 265 -1.83 46.72 -0.52
N LYS A 266 -2.28 46.50 0.74
CA LYS A 266 -3.33 47.32 1.35
C LYS A 266 -2.85 48.75 1.62
N GLU A 267 -1.59 48.94 2.02
CA GLU A 267 -0.99 50.27 2.22
C GLU A 267 -0.88 51.02 0.91
N GLU A 268 -0.34 50.37 -0.15
CA GLU A 268 -0.27 50.98 -1.50
C GLU A 268 -1.64 51.39 -2.05
N LEU A 269 -2.65 50.54 -1.88
CA LEU A 269 -4.02 50.84 -2.27
C LEU A 269 -4.59 52.05 -1.50
N ALA A 270 -4.25 52.17 -0.21
CA ALA A 270 -4.68 53.32 0.60
C ALA A 270 -4.02 54.62 0.17
N GLU A 271 -2.74 54.57 -0.24
CA GLU A 271 -2.02 55.74 -0.80
C GLU A 271 -2.59 56.16 -2.15
N ILE A 272 -2.83 55.24 -3.08
CA ILE A 272 -3.43 55.51 -4.39
C ILE A 272 -4.82 56.16 -4.21
N ARG A 273 -5.62 55.70 -3.27
CA ARG A 273 -6.93 56.29 -2.97
C ARG A 273 -6.83 57.70 -2.40
N LYS A 274 -5.77 58.05 -1.67
CA LYS A 274 -5.53 59.40 -1.16
C LYS A 274 -5.08 60.38 -2.27
N LEU A 275 -4.40 59.88 -3.28
CA LEU A 275 -3.91 60.68 -4.43
C LEU A 275 -4.97 60.90 -5.52
N GLY A 276 -6.06 60.11 -5.50
CA GLY A 276 -7.16 60.16 -6.47
C GLY A 276 -8.37 60.99 -6.02
N ASN A 277 -8.30 61.56 -4.79
CA ASN A 277 -9.29 62.55 -4.27
C ASN A 277 -8.62 63.93 -4.15
#